data_26cb47c120516b3494f7d693b8530655
#
_entry.id   26cb47c120516b3494f7d693b8530655
#
_cell.length_a   1.000
_cell.length_b   1.000
_cell.length_c   1.000
_cell.angle_alpha   90.00
_cell.angle_beta   90.00
_cell.angle_gamma   90.00
#
_symmetry.space_group_name_H-M   'P 1'
#
loop_
_entity.id
_entity.type
_entity.pdbx_description
1 polymer ?
#
loop_
_entity_poly.entity_id
_entity_poly.type
_entity_poly.pdbx_seq_one_letter_code
_entity_poly.pdbx_strand_id
1 'polypeptide(L)'
;MDKIINNMRYTDTHVYFFTDQAPFSNFYKTRFYYKGYNLQFSEQGFMIEKALLFDKSKASLIAYEKHPYQVKMLGRKVRNYNEAKWNEVRYDKMVEVLRAKFSQNEDLKQILLETGDRILVEGSPYDMKQIA
;
A
#
# COMPACT_ATOMS: atom_id res chain seq x y z
N MET A 1 5.44 9.78 25.15
CA MET A 1 6.84 9.79 24.67
C MET A 1 6.92 9.10 23.31
N ASP A 2 7.67 9.67 22.41
CA ASP A 2 7.78 9.12 21.06
C ASP A 2 8.64 7.87 21.03
N LYS A 3 8.22 6.89 20.23
CA LYS A 3 8.93 5.62 20.07
C LYS A 3 9.05 5.28 18.60
N ILE A 4 10.14 4.60 18.24
CA ILE A 4 10.28 4.01 16.91
C ILE A 4 10.17 2.50 17.06
N ILE A 5 9.13 1.94 16.44
CA ILE A 5 8.82 0.51 16.49
C ILE A 5 8.48 0.08 15.08
N ASN A 6 9.06 -1.02 14.61
CA ASN A 6 8.81 -1.56 13.26
C ASN A 6 9.03 -0.52 12.15
N ASN A 7 10.08 0.30 12.29
CA ASN A 7 10.44 1.37 11.33
C ASN A 7 9.33 2.43 11.18
N MET A 8 8.51 2.61 12.20
CA MET A 8 7.47 3.64 12.25
C MET A 8 7.63 4.44 13.53
N ARG A 9 7.27 5.73 13.46
CA ARG A 9 7.33 6.62 14.61
C ARG A 9 5.98 6.73 15.27
N TYR A 10 5.90 6.38 16.55
CA TYR A 10 4.69 6.45 17.35
C TYR A 10 4.71 7.67 18.26
N THR A 11 3.65 8.46 18.22
CA THR A 11 3.34 9.46 19.25
C THR A 11 2.09 9.01 19.97
N ASP A 12 1.62 9.79 20.93
CA ASP A 12 0.37 9.48 21.63
C ASP A 12 -0.84 9.49 20.71
N THR A 13 -0.79 10.24 19.61
CA THR A 13 -1.94 10.47 18.72
C THR A 13 -1.74 9.99 17.29
N HIS A 14 -0.51 9.72 16.87
CA HIS A 14 -0.21 9.41 15.47
C HIS A 14 0.80 8.29 15.33
N VAL A 15 0.78 7.65 14.16
CA VAL A 15 1.86 6.75 13.70
C VAL A 15 2.32 7.26 12.33
N TYR A 16 3.61 7.54 12.20
CA TYR A 16 4.20 8.05 10.96
C TYR A 16 5.06 6.99 10.30
N PHE A 17 4.88 6.81 9.00
CA PHE A 17 5.67 5.87 8.20
C PHE A 17 5.93 6.46 6.81
N PHE A 18 7.05 6.10 6.16
CA PHE A 18 7.27 6.52 4.77
C PHE A 18 8.16 5.57 3.96
N THR A 19 9.02 4.77 4.60
CA THR A 19 9.92 3.88 3.86
C THR A 19 9.25 2.55 3.55
N ASP A 20 9.78 1.83 2.55
CA ASP A 20 9.31 0.49 2.22
C ASP A 20 9.61 -0.54 3.32
N GLN A 21 10.38 -0.17 4.34
CA GLN A 21 10.64 -1.01 5.51
C GLN A 21 9.53 -0.91 6.56
N ALA A 22 8.61 0.01 6.40
CA ALA A 22 7.49 0.19 7.32
C ALA A 22 6.33 -0.72 6.92
N PRO A 23 5.77 -1.52 7.86
CA PRO A 23 4.69 -2.46 7.55
C PRO A 23 3.46 -1.83 6.90
N PHE A 24 3.18 -0.56 7.16
CA PHE A 24 2.02 0.14 6.60
C PHE A 24 2.29 0.73 5.22
N SER A 25 3.54 0.74 4.76
CA SER A 25 3.85 1.21 3.42
C SER A 25 3.24 0.30 2.36
N ASN A 26 2.74 0.89 1.27
CA ASN A 26 2.25 0.13 0.13
C ASN A 26 3.37 -0.59 -0.62
N PHE A 27 4.62 -0.29 -0.32
CA PHE A 27 5.80 -0.93 -0.90
C PHE A 27 6.46 -1.95 0.02
N TYR A 28 5.94 -2.14 1.23
CA TYR A 28 6.42 -3.14 2.17
C TYR A 28 6.20 -4.55 1.60
N LYS A 29 7.26 -5.35 1.55
CA LYS A 29 7.17 -6.70 0.98
C LYS A 29 6.55 -7.66 1.98
N THR A 30 5.38 -8.19 1.62
CA THR A 30 4.68 -9.24 2.34
C THR A 30 3.77 -9.97 1.37
N ARG A 31 3.75 -11.29 1.45
CA ARG A 31 2.92 -12.07 0.55
C ARG A 31 1.47 -12.05 0.98
N PHE A 32 0.59 -11.88 0.00
CA PHE A 32 -0.84 -12.06 0.19
C PHE A 32 -1.51 -12.39 -1.13
N TYR A 33 -2.67 -13.01 -1.04
CA TYR A 33 -3.44 -13.44 -2.20
C TYR A 33 -4.56 -12.44 -2.45
N TYR A 34 -4.72 -12.01 -3.71
CA TYR A 34 -5.74 -11.03 -4.06
C TYR A 34 -6.29 -11.29 -5.44
N LYS A 35 -7.60 -11.58 -5.54
CA LYS A 35 -8.33 -11.78 -6.80
C LYS A 35 -7.63 -12.72 -7.79
N GLY A 36 -7.07 -13.81 -7.28
CA GLY A 36 -6.39 -14.79 -8.12
C GLY A 36 -4.91 -14.55 -8.33
N TYR A 37 -4.35 -13.50 -7.75
CA TYR A 37 -2.93 -13.16 -7.89
C TYR A 37 -2.19 -13.32 -6.58
N ASN A 38 -0.96 -13.84 -6.65
CA ASN A 38 -0.04 -13.87 -5.51
C ASN A 38 0.77 -12.59 -5.53
N LEU A 39 0.51 -11.71 -4.58
CA LEU A 39 1.12 -10.38 -4.53
C LEU A 39 2.20 -10.29 -3.46
N GLN A 40 3.10 -9.34 -3.59
CA GLN A 40 4.22 -9.12 -2.68
C GLN A 40 4.18 -7.77 -1.96
N PHE A 41 3.35 -6.84 -2.41
CA PHE A 41 3.16 -5.52 -1.77
C PHE A 41 1.85 -4.91 -2.23
N SER A 42 1.27 -4.04 -1.40
CA SER A 42 -0.09 -3.55 -1.64
C SER A 42 -0.21 -2.62 -2.85
N GLU A 43 0.83 -1.86 -3.20
CA GLU A 43 0.80 -1.05 -4.42
C GLU A 43 0.56 -1.90 -5.66
N GLN A 44 1.08 -3.13 -5.67
CA GLN A 44 0.86 -4.08 -6.76
C GLN A 44 -0.64 -4.37 -6.95
N GLY A 45 -1.35 -4.62 -5.87
CA GLY A 45 -2.79 -4.85 -5.92
C GLY A 45 -3.56 -3.61 -6.38
N PHE A 46 -3.14 -2.45 -5.94
CA PHE A 46 -3.75 -1.18 -6.32
C PHE A 46 -3.60 -0.92 -7.83
N MET A 47 -2.41 -1.16 -8.37
CA MET A 47 -2.16 -1.00 -9.81
C MET A 47 -2.87 -2.07 -10.64
N ILE A 48 -3.03 -3.29 -10.12
CA ILE A 48 -3.86 -4.31 -10.76
C ILE A 48 -5.30 -3.84 -10.88
N GLU A 49 -5.87 -3.27 -9.83
CA GLU A 49 -7.23 -2.75 -9.88
C GLU A 49 -7.38 -1.64 -10.92
N LYS A 50 -6.40 -0.76 -11.02
CA LYS A 50 -6.39 0.27 -12.06
C LYS A 50 -6.38 -0.35 -13.47
N ALA A 51 -5.53 -1.37 -13.67
CA ALA A 51 -5.45 -2.07 -14.94
C ALA A 51 -6.75 -2.81 -15.27
N LEU A 52 -7.36 -3.49 -14.29
CA LEU A 52 -8.62 -4.20 -14.50
C LEU A 52 -9.74 -3.25 -14.93
N LEU A 53 -9.71 -2.00 -14.48
CA LEU A 53 -10.72 -1.02 -14.84
C LEU A 53 -10.53 -0.45 -16.24
N PHE A 54 -9.29 -0.23 -16.69
CA PHE A 54 -9.01 0.51 -17.92
C PHE A 54 -8.29 -0.29 -19.00
N ASP A 55 -7.41 -1.20 -18.62
CA ASP A 55 -6.53 -1.92 -19.56
C ASP A 55 -6.17 -3.28 -18.98
N LYS A 56 -7.10 -4.20 -19.10
CA LYS A 56 -7.01 -5.53 -18.47
C LYS A 56 -5.76 -6.31 -18.86
N SER A 57 -5.22 -6.07 -20.05
CA SER A 57 -4.02 -6.79 -20.51
C SER A 57 -2.79 -6.52 -19.65
N LYS A 58 -2.77 -5.42 -18.92
CA LYS A 58 -1.65 -5.06 -18.05
C LYS A 58 -1.70 -5.72 -16.66
N ALA A 59 -2.84 -6.25 -16.26
CA ALA A 59 -2.99 -6.79 -14.91
C ALA A 59 -2.01 -7.93 -14.62
N SER A 60 -1.84 -8.86 -15.56
CA SER A 60 -0.89 -9.97 -15.39
C SER A 60 0.56 -9.50 -15.34
N LEU A 61 0.92 -8.52 -16.16
CA LEU A 61 2.26 -7.95 -16.15
C LEU A 61 2.59 -7.34 -14.79
N ILE A 62 1.63 -6.59 -14.21
CA ILE A 62 1.79 -5.99 -12.90
C ILE A 62 1.91 -7.09 -11.83
N ALA A 63 1.11 -8.14 -11.92
CA ALA A 63 1.10 -9.23 -10.96
C ALA A 63 2.43 -9.99 -10.92
N TYR A 64 3.12 -10.12 -12.05
CA TYR A 64 4.40 -10.82 -12.12
C TYR A 64 5.60 -9.93 -11.84
N GLU A 65 5.43 -8.61 -11.81
CA GLU A 65 6.53 -7.69 -11.56
C GLU A 65 6.89 -7.68 -10.07
N LYS A 66 8.18 -7.86 -9.76
CA LYS A 66 8.65 -7.97 -8.38
C LYS A 66 9.23 -6.67 -7.83
N HIS A 67 9.50 -5.70 -8.69
CA HIS A 67 10.11 -4.45 -8.29
C HIS A 67 9.05 -3.35 -8.16
N PRO A 68 8.90 -2.74 -6.97
CA PRO A 68 7.89 -1.71 -6.74
C PRO A 68 7.95 -0.55 -7.74
N TYR A 69 9.16 -0.11 -8.11
CA TYR A 69 9.33 0.96 -9.09
C TYR A 69 8.75 0.57 -10.45
N GLN A 70 8.99 -0.66 -10.90
CA GLN A 70 8.47 -1.14 -12.18
C GLN A 70 6.96 -1.29 -12.17
N VAL A 71 6.40 -1.70 -11.04
CA VAL A 71 4.94 -1.75 -10.86
C VAL A 71 4.34 -0.36 -11.01
N LYS A 72 4.97 0.64 -10.39
CA LYS A 72 4.55 2.04 -10.48
C LYS A 72 4.58 2.51 -11.94
N MET A 73 5.65 2.18 -12.67
CA MET A 73 5.78 2.55 -14.07
C MET A 73 4.73 1.87 -14.96
N LEU A 74 4.45 0.58 -14.74
CA LEU A 74 3.39 -0.12 -15.44
C LEU A 74 2.03 0.51 -15.18
N GLY A 75 1.77 0.90 -13.94
CA GLY A 75 0.53 1.59 -13.56
C GLY A 75 0.36 2.92 -14.29
N ARG A 76 1.44 3.64 -14.54
CA ARG A 76 1.41 4.91 -15.30
C ARG A 76 1.17 4.69 -16.78
N LYS A 77 1.45 3.50 -17.31
CA LYS A 77 1.29 3.14 -18.72
C LYS A 77 -0.06 2.48 -19.02
N VAL A 78 -0.94 2.38 -18.05
CA VAL A 78 -2.29 1.84 -18.26
C VAL A 78 -3.01 2.71 -19.28
N ARG A 79 -3.48 2.08 -20.37
CA ARG A 79 -4.20 2.77 -21.43
C ARG A 79 -5.65 3.04 -21.04
N ASN A 80 -6.27 3.98 -21.75
CA ASN A 80 -7.67 4.34 -21.55
C ASN A 80 -7.97 4.91 -20.17
N TYR A 81 -6.94 5.41 -19.48
CA TYR A 81 -7.09 5.97 -18.16
C TYR A 81 -8.06 7.14 -18.14
N ASN A 82 -8.97 7.15 -17.17
CA ASN A 82 -9.90 8.25 -16.93
C ASN A 82 -9.81 8.61 -15.45
N GLU A 83 -9.29 9.80 -15.17
CA GLU A 83 -9.03 10.22 -13.80
C GLU A 83 -10.32 10.31 -12.96
N ALA A 84 -11.41 10.81 -13.54
CA ALA A 84 -12.67 10.91 -12.82
C ALA A 84 -13.19 9.54 -12.39
N LYS A 85 -13.15 8.56 -13.30
CA LYS A 85 -13.57 7.19 -12.98
C LYS A 85 -12.69 6.54 -11.94
N TRP A 86 -11.35 6.73 -12.04
CA TRP A 86 -10.43 6.18 -11.07
C TRP A 86 -10.66 6.78 -9.69
N ASN A 87 -10.87 8.09 -9.62
CA ASN A 87 -11.12 8.78 -8.36
C ASN A 87 -12.42 8.31 -7.68
N GLU A 88 -13.41 7.89 -8.44
CA GLU A 88 -14.66 7.36 -7.89
C GLU A 88 -14.46 6.05 -7.12
N VAL A 89 -13.50 5.21 -7.55
CA VAL A 89 -13.35 3.84 -7.01
C VAL A 89 -12.03 3.59 -6.30
N ARG A 90 -11.04 4.46 -6.46
CA ARG A 90 -9.68 4.21 -5.96
C ARG A 90 -9.62 3.96 -4.45
N TYR A 91 -10.40 4.70 -3.69
CA TYR A 91 -10.42 4.54 -2.24
C TYR A 91 -10.92 3.15 -1.86
N ASP A 92 -12.05 2.75 -2.41
CA ASP A 92 -12.63 1.43 -2.11
C ASP A 92 -11.70 0.30 -2.57
N LYS A 93 -11.05 0.49 -3.72
CA LYS A 93 -10.10 -0.50 -4.22
C LYS A 93 -8.88 -0.63 -3.30
N MET A 94 -8.36 0.48 -2.79
CA MET A 94 -7.26 0.43 -1.82
C MET A 94 -7.70 -0.26 -0.54
N VAL A 95 -8.91 0.01 -0.05
CA VAL A 95 -9.44 -0.66 1.14
C VAL A 95 -9.51 -2.17 0.93
N GLU A 96 -9.98 -2.63 -0.23
CA GLU A 96 -10.03 -4.06 -0.55
C GLU A 96 -8.64 -4.70 -0.53
N VAL A 97 -7.67 -4.05 -1.15
CA VAL A 97 -6.29 -4.54 -1.21
C VAL A 97 -5.67 -4.61 0.19
N LEU A 98 -5.82 -3.55 0.97
CA LEU A 98 -5.29 -3.50 2.33
C LEU A 98 -5.95 -4.52 3.25
N ARG A 99 -7.25 -4.75 3.09
CA ARG A 99 -7.94 -5.79 3.84
C ARG A 99 -7.34 -7.17 3.56
N ALA A 100 -7.05 -7.45 2.30
CA ALA A 100 -6.40 -8.70 1.93
C ALA A 100 -5.00 -8.83 2.55
N LYS A 101 -4.21 -7.76 2.48
CA LYS A 101 -2.86 -7.72 3.06
C LYS A 101 -2.87 -8.01 4.56
N PHE A 102 -3.68 -7.28 5.31
CA PHE A 102 -3.67 -7.37 6.78
C PHE A 102 -4.41 -8.60 7.30
N SER A 103 -5.49 -9.03 6.64
CA SER A 103 -6.23 -10.21 7.09
C SER A 103 -5.45 -11.51 6.89
N GLN A 104 -4.55 -11.56 5.93
CA GLN A 104 -3.77 -12.75 5.62
C GLN A 104 -2.41 -12.80 6.31
N ASN A 105 -2.01 -11.76 7.02
CA ASN A 105 -0.72 -11.67 7.69
C ASN A 105 -0.96 -11.29 9.15
N GLU A 106 -1.01 -12.29 10.02
CA GLU A 106 -1.36 -12.10 11.43
C GLU A 106 -0.42 -11.11 12.13
N ASP A 107 0.88 -11.16 11.84
CA ASP A 107 1.83 -10.23 12.42
C ASP A 107 1.49 -8.77 12.08
N LEU A 108 1.16 -8.51 10.81
CA LEU A 108 0.79 -7.19 10.35
C LEU A 108 -0.54 -6.75 10.94
N LYS A 109 -1.48 -7.68 11.07
CA LYS A 109 -2.77 -7.41 11.68
C LYS A 109 -2.59 -6.96 13.13
N GLN A 110 -1.73 -7.64 13.89
CA GLN A 110 -1.44 -7.27 15.28
C GLN A 110 -0.80 -5.88 15.36
N ILE A 111 0.16 -5.59 14.51
CA ILE A 111 0.78 -4.27 14.45
C ILE A 111 -0.27 -3.19 14.20
N LEU A 112 -1.19 -3.45 13.28
CA LEU A 112 -2.27 -2.50 12.99
C LEU A 112 -3.20 -2.32 14.18
N LEU A 113 -3.61 -3.40 14.83
CA LEU A 113 -4.49 -3.34 16.00
C LEU A 113 -3.83 -2.59 17.16
N GLU A 114 -2.53 -2.74 17.34
CA GLU A 114 -1.80 -2.08 18.42
C GLU A 114 -1.69 -0.57 18.24
N THR A 115 -1.98 -0.04 17.05
CA THR A 115 -2.01 1.42 16.84
C THR A 115 -3.18 2.07 17.58
N GLY A 116 -4.22 1.30 17.94
CA GLY A 116 -5.39 1.82 18.63
C GLY A 116 -6.10 2.90 17.83
N ASP A 117 -6.38 4.01 18.46
CA ASP A 117 -7.09 5.13 17.82
C ASP A 117 -6.14 6.15 17.17
N ARG A 118 -4.86 5.86 17.10
CA ARG A 118 -3.90 6.78 16.50
C ARG A 118 -4.18 6.98 15.00
N ILE A 119 -3.90 8.18 14.54
CA ILE A 119 -4.01 8.52 13.13
C ILE A 119 -2.77 8.01 12.41
N LEU A 120 -2.95 7.28 11.31
CA LEU A 120 -1.85 6.74 10.50
C LEU A 120 -1.51 7.76 9.42
N VAL A 121 -0.24 8.14 9.34
CA VAL A 121 0.23 9.17 8.42
C VAL A 121 1.37 8.64 7.58
N GLU A 122 1.17 8.65 6.25
CA GLU A 122 2.25 8.38 5.32
C GLU A 122 3.04 9.68 5.14
N GLY A 123 4.27 9.68 5.62
CA GLY A 123 5.12 10.85 5.57
C GLY A 123 6.07 10.85 4.38
N SER A 124 6.85 11.88 4.28
CA SER A 124 7.97 11.98 3.35
C SER A 124 9.28 12.03 4.16
N PRO A 125 10.44 11.85 3.51
CA PRO A 125 11.72 12.02 4.22
C PRO A 125 11.84 13.39 4.89
N TYR A 126 11.28 14.42 4.26
CA TYR A 126 11.28 15.77 4.81
C TYR A 126 10.45 15.86 6.09
N ASP A 127 9.21 15.32 6.05
CA ASP A 127 8.31 15.33 7.20
C ASP A 127 8.91 14.55 8.37
N MET A 128 9.51 13.42 8.10
CA MET A 128 10.12 12.58 9.13
C MET A 128 11.30 13.30 9.81
N LYS A 129 12.07 14.07 9.08
CA LYS A 129 13.16 14.87 9.64
C LYS A 129 12.64 15.94 10.60
N GLN A 130 11.53 16.59 10.27
CA GLN A 130 10.94 17.60 11.12
C GLN A 130 10.35 17.02 12.40
N ILE A 131 9.82 15.83 12.33
CA ILE A 131 9.23 15.13 13.47
C ILE A 131 10.31 14.57 14.39
N ALA A 132 11.42 14.14 13.79
CA ALA A 132 12.52 13.60 14.55
C ALA A 132 13.25 14.65 15.36
#